data_0ebdbd849753da019f4793e320d641a1
#
_entry.id   0ebdbd849753da019f4793e320d641a1
#
_cell.length_a   1.000
_cell.length_b   1.000
_cell.length_c   1.000
_cell.angle_alpha   90.00
_cell.angle_beta   90.00
_cell.angle_gamma   90.00
#
_symmetry.space_group_name_H-M   'P 1'
#
loop_
_entity.id
_entity.type
_entity.pdbx_description
1 polymer ?
#
loop_
_entity_poly.entity_id
_entity_poly.type
_entity_poly.pdbx_seq_one_letter_code
_entity_poly.pdbx_strand_id
1 'polypeptide(L)'
;MNWFLAHEKDLADVFAEAERIVSGFPAPLDHIGLAYLATFDGRKEESTKNYICYLLPYWMKDITELQPESINKLSLANVFVMLYYFIQDDIMDSAKGEHKDKLPLANLFHMQFLSTYREMFPAGSPFWSYYETYIMEWSEAVSNEQQSDYFHHDIGKVAKKASPVKNASTGALLLSNQAHLIPVVTAAVEQTLITLQMLDDWADWEEDLEEGSYNCLVASLRKHLQLSTDSTVSPEMVKQQLYVHDFLDLYGQIAIIHHEQLLGLQISMTQMINFHDSLVENILRGSNEIKNSRKMLAQGGLNYFLSKSS
;
A
#
# COMPACT_ATOMS: atom_id res chain seq x y z
N MET A 1 -16.33 -7.33 4.06
CA MET A 1 -15.23 -6.37 4.43
C MET A 1 -15.64 -5.56 5.67
N ASN A 2 -15.67 -6.23 6.83
CA ASN A 2 -16.16 -5.59 8.07
C ASN A 2 -15.18 -4.49 8.57
N TRP A 3 -13.88 -4.66 8.30
CA TRP A 3 -12.80 -3.72 8.65
C TRP A 3 -12.88 -2.37 7.90
N PHE A 4 -13.63 -2.29 6.78
CA PHE A 4 -13.91 -1.06 6.04
C PHE A 4 -15.27 -0.45 6.43
N LEU A 5 -16.34 -1.24 6.34
CA LEU A 5 -17.72 -0.77 6.59
C LEU A 5 -17.92 -0.17 7.98
N ALA A 6 -17.18 -0.67 8.97
CA ALA A 6 -17.20 -0.15 10.33
C ALA A 6 -16.76 1.33 10.45
N HIS A 7 -16.01 1.83 9.46
CA HIS A 7 -15.41 3.17 9.47
C HIS A 7 -15.85 4.06 8.30
N GLU A 8 -16.81 3.61 7.48
CA GLU A 8 -17.24 4.33 6.27
C GLU A 8 -17.72 5.76 6.59
N LYS A 9 -18.45 5.93 7.69
CA LYS A 9 -18.93 7.25 8.12
C LYS A 9 -17.78 8.14 8.58
N ASP A 10 -16.87 7.61 9.41
CA ASP A 10 -15.71 8.35 9.90
C ASP A 10 -14.83 8.79 8.72
N LEU A 11 -14.64 7.91 7.74
CA LEU A 11 -13.91 8.23 6.51
C LEU A 11 -14.62 9.31 5.68
N ALA A 12 -15.96 9.31 5.65
CA ALA A 12 -16.69 10.37 4.97
C ALA A 12 -16.34 11.75 5.54
N ASP A 13 -16.27 11.87 6.85
CA ASP A 13 -15.91 13.12 7.54
C ASP A 13 -14.44 13.50 7.26
N VAL A 14 -13.52 12.53 7.27
CA VAL A 14 -12.10 12.78 6.97
C VAL A 14 -11.88 13.25 5.52
N PHE A 15 -12.49 12.58 4.54
CA PHE A 15 -12.37 12.99 3.14
C PHE A 15 -13.08 14.31 2.86
N ALA A 16 -14.23 14.60 3.49
CA ALA A 16 -14.89 15.90 3.39
C ALA A 16 -14.01 17.04 3.95
N GLU A 17 -13.29 16.80 5.06
CA GLU A 17 -12.36 17.76 5.60
C GLU A 17 -11.13 17.94 4.70
N ALA A 18 -10.60 16.84 4.12
CA ALA A 18 -9.52 16.92 3.13
C ALA A 18 -9.95 17.73 1.90
N GLU A 19 -11.16 17.50 1.36
CA GLU A 19 -11.73 18.26 0.24
C GLU A 19 -11.86 19.75 0.60
N ARG A 20 -12.33 20.08 1.80
CA ARG A 20 -12.44 21.47 2.29
C ARG A 20 -11.08 22.17 2.34
N ILE A 21 -10.04 21.48 2.82
CA ILE A 21 -8.67 22.00 2.90
C ILE A 21 -8.12 22.23 1.49
N VAL A 22 -8.24 21.24 0.61
CA VAL A 22 -7.72 21.30 -0.77
C VAL A 22 -8.44 22.38 -1.58
N SER A 23 -9.74 22.59 -1.37
CA SER A 23 -10.50 23.68 -2.00
C SER A 23 -9.99 25.06 -1.63
N GLY A 24 -9.23 25.21 -0.54
CA GLY A 24 -8.58 26.44 -0.13
C GLY A 24 -7.20 26.67 -0.76
N PHE A 25 -6.72 25.76 -1.59
CA PHE A 25 -5.44 25.94 -2.29
C PHE A 25 -5.55 27.00 -3.39
N PRO A 26 -4.45 27.64 -3.78
CA PRO A 26 -4.48 28.61 -4.88
C PRO A 26 -4.77 27.93 -6.23
N ALA A 27 -5.60 28.55 -7.06
CA ALA A 27 -5.87 28.07 -8.41
C ALA A 27 -4.57 28.02 -9.26
N PRO A 28 -4.36 27.00 -10.09
CA PRO A 28 -5.28 25.88 -10.39
C PRO A 28 -5.11 24.67 -9.46
N LEU A 29 -4.29 24.74 -8.41
CA LEU A 29 -3.92 23.59 -7.56
C LEU A 29 -5.10 23.09 -6.71
N ASP A 30 -6.10 23.91 -6.45
CA ASP A 30 -7.37 23.52 -5.83
C ASP A 30 -8.10 22.43 -6.67
N HIS A 31 -8.32 22.71 -7.95
CA HIS A 31 -9.00 21.76 -8.86
C HIS A 31 -8.17 20.51 -9.12
N ILE A 32 -6.85 20.67 -9.35
CA ILE A 32 -5.94 19.54 -9.58
C ILE A 32 -5.89 18.65 -8.32
N GLY A 33 -5.78 19.29 -7.14
CA GLY A 33 -5.72 18.58 -5.86
C GLY A 33 -7.01 17.85 -5.52
N LEU A 34 -8.18 18.44 -5.79
CA LEU A 34 -9.47 17.77 -5.61
C LEU A 34 -9.63 16.55 -6.53
N ALA A 35 -9.23 16.67 -7.79
CA ALA A 35 -9.24 15.56 -8.72
C ALA A 35 -8.31 14.42 -8.25
N TYR A 36 -7.09 14.78 -7.81
CA TYR A 36 -6.11 13.81 -7.30
C TYR A 36 -6.58 13.14 -5.99
N LEU A 37 -7.13 13.90 -5.04
CA LEU A 37 -7.72 13.34 -3.82
C LEU A 37 -8.85 12.35 -4.14
N ALA A 38 -9.70 12.69 -5.12
CA ALA A 38 -10.83 11.85 -5.50
C ALA A 38 -10.42 10.48 -6.05
N THR A 39 -9.23 10.37 -6.67
CA THR A 39 -8.68 9.10 -7.18
C THR A 39 -8.44 8.08 -6.07
N PHE A 40 -8.17 8.55 -4.85
CA PHE A 40 -7.81 7.70 -3.71
C PHE A 40 -8.91 7.60 -2.64
N ASP A 41 -10.09 8.15 -2.89
CA ASP A 41 -11.23 8.01 -1.98
C ASP A 41 -11.82 6.61 -2.07
N GLY A 42 -11.43 5.71 -1.18
CA GLY A 42 -11.84 4.31 -1.17
C GLY A 42 -13.35 4.05 -1.06
N ARG A 43 -14.16 5.09 -0.82
CA ARG A 43 -15.62 5.03 -0.84
C ARG A 43 -16.18 5.07 -2.27
N LYS A 44 -15.41 5.59 -3.23
CA LYS A 44 -15.80 5.65 -4.64
C LYS A 44 -15.45 4.34 -5.34
N GLU A 45 -16.31 3.89 -6.24
CA GLU A 45 -16.17 2.59 -6.90
C GLU A 45 -14.91 2.52 -7.78
N GLU A 46 -14.63 3.61 -8.50
CA GLU A 46 -13.52 3.72 -9.47
C GLU A 46 -12.19 4.21 -8.85
N SER A 47 -12.09 4.27 -7.51
CA SER A 47 -10.88 4.76 -6.84
C SER A 47 -9.83 3.68 -6.65
N THR A 48 -8.56 4.09 -6.63
CA THR A 48 -7.45 3.27 -6.13
C THR A 48 -7.56 3.10 -4.62
N LYS A 49 -7.63 1.84 -4.15
CA LYS A 49 -8.05 1.52 -2.77
C LYS A 49 -6.85 1.30 -1.84
N ASN A 50 -6.23 2.38 -1.40
CA ASN A 50 -5.10 2.37 -0.47
C ASN A 50 -5.57 2.42 1.00
N TYR A 51 -6.38 1.46 1.40
CA TYR A 51 -7.09 1.42 2.68
C TYR A 51 -6.21 1.63 3.91
N ILE A 52 -5.02 1.04 3.97
CA ILE A 52 -4.12 1.15 5.11
C ILE A 52 -3.71 2.61 5.38
N CYS A 53 -3.61 3.44 4.34
CA CYS A 53 -3.18 4.83 4.46
C CYS A 53 -4.12 5.68 5.32
N TYR A 54 -5.42 5.39 5.31
CA TYR A 54 -6.39 6.19 6.05
C TYR A 54 -7.15 5.39 7.12
N LEU A 55 -7.13 4.05 7.09
CA LEU A 55 -7.79 3.20 8.08
C LEU A 55 -6.89 2.80 9.24
N LEU A 56 -5.56 2.81 9.08
CA LEU A 56 -4.64 2.41 10.13
C LEU A 56 -4.91 3.12 11.47
N PRO A 57 -5.17 4.44 11.54
CA PRO A 57 -5.53 5.09 12.79
C PRO A 57 -6.79 4.54 13.45
N TYR A 58 -7.78 4.11 12.68
CA TYR A 58 -9.01 3.51 13.19
C TYR A 58 -8.77 2.10 13.71
N TRP A 59 -7.92 1.30 13.05
CA TRP A 59 -7.54 -0.04 13.50
C TRP A 59 -6.72 0.00 14.79
N MET A 60 -6.03 1.11 15.07
CA MET A 60 -5.36 1.32 16.35
C MET A 60 -6.33 1.35 17.55
N LYS A 61 -7.64 1.57 17.34
CA LYS A 61 -8.67 1.47 18.41
C LYS A 61 -8.69 0.09 19.07
N ASP A 62 -8.28 -0.95 18.36
CA ASP A 62 -8.23 -2.30 18.91
C ASP A 62 -7.24 -2.41 20.11
N ILE A 63 -6.24 -1.53 20.16
CA ILE A 63 -5.16 -1.55 21.17
C ILE A 63 -4.92 -0.20 21.86
N THR A 64 -5.68 0.85 21.53
CA THR A 64 -5.55 2.19 22.12
C THR A 64 -6.91 2.74 22.54
N GLU A 65 -6.92 3.62 23.54
CA GLU A 65 -8.11 4.34 24.00
C GLU A 65 -8.13 5.81 23.49
N LEU A 66 -7.74 6.01 22.24
CA LEU A 66 -7.71 7.35 21.66
C LEU A 66 -9.11 7.93 21.46
N GLN A 67 -9.23 9.24 21.70
CA GLN A 67 -10.45 9.96 21.38
C GLN A 67 -10.66 10.04 19.86
N PRO A 68 -11.91 9.99 19.40
CA PRO A 68 -12.24 10.04 17.99
C PRO A 68 -11.61 11.22 17.23
N GLU A 69 -11.50 12.39 17.86
CA GLU A 69 -10.86 13.57 17.29
C GLU A 69 -9.39 13.32 16.94
N SER A 70 -8.64 12.69 17.82
CA SER A 70 -7.22 12.37 17.59
C SER A 70 -7.06 11.35 16.46
N ILE A 71 -7.96 10.37 16.39
CA ILE A 71 -7.97 9.35 15.33
C ILE A 71 -8.25 9.99 13.99
N ASN A 72 -9.27 10.86 13.91
CA ASN A 72 -9.63 11.57 12.68
C ASN A 72 -8.49 12.50 12.21
N LYS A 73 -7.80 13.19 13.13
CA LYS A 73 -6.62 14.01 12.80
C LYS A 73 -5.47 13.15 12.25
N LEU A 74 -5.18 11.99 12.85
CA LEU A 74 -4.16 11.08 12.33
C LEU A 74 -4.55 10.51 10.96
N SER A 75 -5.83 10.16 10.75
CA SER A 75 -6.32 9.68 9.47
C SER A 75 -6.22 10.76 8.39
N LEU A 76 -6.64 11.98 8.69
CA LEU A 76 -6.52 13.13 7.80
C LEU A 76 -5.05 13.43 7.43
N ALA A 77 -4.16 13.42 8.43
CA ALA A 77 -2.73 13.58 8.18
C ALA A 77 -2.21 12.48 7.24
N ASN A 78 -2.61 11.22 7.46
CA ASN A 78 -2.19 10.10 6.62
C ASN A 78 -2.78 10.15 5.20
N VAL A 79 -3.96 10.71 4.99
CA VAL A 79 -4.46 11.01 3.63
C VAL A 79 -3.48 11.94 2.92
N PHE A 80 -3.05 13.03 3.55
CA PHE A 80 -2.08 13.94 2.94
C PHE A 80 -0.67 13.34 2.81
N VAL A 81 -0.24 12.47 3.73
CA VAL A 81 1.00 11.68 3.60
C VAL A 81 0.94 10.82 2.34
N MET A 82 -0.15 10.06 2.17
CA MET A 82 -0.38 9.24 0.98
C MET A 82 -0.30 10.06 -0.31
N LEU A 83 -1.06 11.15 -0.41
CA LEU A 83 -1.09 12.00 -1.60
C LEU A 83 0.28 12.61 -1.91
N TYR A 84 1.03 13.00 -0.87
CA TYR A 84 2.38 13.53 -1.04
C TYR A 84 3.35 12.49 -1.61
N TYR A 85 3.41 11.31 -1.01
CA TYR A 85 4.37 10.28 -1.42
C TYR A 85 4.00 9.66 -2.76
N PHE A 86 2.72 9.51 -3.08
CA PHE A 86 2.30 9.02 -4.40
C PHE A 86 2.69 9.99 -5.53
N ILE A 87 2.61 11.31 -5.30
CA ILE A 87 3.17 12.26 -6.28
C ILE A 87 4.70 12.11 -6.41
N GLN A 88 5.41 11.82 -5.30
CA GLN A 88 6.85 11.59 -5.39
C GLN A 88 7.16 10.32 -6.20
N ASP A 89 6.41 9.24 -5.98
CA ASP A 89 6.54 7.99 -6.74
C ASP A 89 6.21 8.22 -8.22
N ASP A 90 5.07 8.84 -8.57
CA ASP A 90 4.70 9.21 -9.95
C ASP A 90 5.85 9.97 -10.67
N ILE A 91 6.55 10.84 -9.95
CA ILE A 91 7.65 11.65 -10.53
C ILE A 91 8.93 10.82 -10.69
N MET A 92 9.24 9.94 -9.75
CA MET A 92 10.44 9.11 -9.80
C MET A 92 10.33 8.05 -10.89
N ASP A 93 9.15 7.47 -11.10
CA ASP A 93 8.91 6.42 -12.09
C ASP A 93 8.73 6.97 -13.50
N SER A 94 8.37 8.25 -13.62
CA SER A 94 8.18 8.90 -14.93
C SER A 94 9.51 9.14 -15.66
N ALA A 95 9.83 8.29 -16.62
CA ALA A 95 11.01 8.44 -17.50
C ALA A 95 11.06 9.79 -18.26
N LYS A 96 9.89 10.41 -18.53
CA LYS A 96 9.74 11.66 -19.30
C LYS A 96 9.54 12.89 -18.42
N GLY A 97 9.43 12.70 -17.09
CA GLY A 97 9.14 13.79 -16.16
C GLY A 97 7.74 14.41 -16.36
N GLU A 98 6.76 13.60 -16.72
CA GLU A 98 5.38 14.00 -17.06
C GLU A 98 4.60 14.56 -15.87
N HIS A 99 5.02 14.27 -14.63
CA HIS A 99 4.30 14.68 -13.41
C HIS A 99 4.97 15.84 -12.64
N LYS A 100 5.97 16.50 -13.23
CA LYS A 100 6.69 17.62 -12.57
C LYS A 100 5.81 18.81 -12.21
N ASP A 101 4.72 19.01 -12.91
CA ASP A 101 3.69 20.02 -12.65
C ASP A 101 2.94 19.77 -11.34
N LYS A 102 2.93 18.54 -10.81
CA LYS A 102 2.35 18.18 -9.52
C LYS A 102 3.24 18.52 -8.31
N LEU A 103 4.54 18.84 -8.49
CA LEU A 103 5.44 19.19 -7.38
C LEU A 103 4.94 20.31 -6.46
N PRO A 104 4.37 21.43 -6.97
CA PRO A 104 3.80 22.46 -6.10
C PRO A 104 2.64 21.94 -5.25
N LEU A 105 1.79 21.06 -5.81
CA LEU A 105 0.70 20.41 -5.10
C LEU A 105 1.22 19.47 -4.00
N ALA A 106 2.25 18.67 -4.29
CA ALA A 106 2.91 17.81 -3.30
C ALA A 106 3.38 18.63 -2.09
N ASN A 107 4.01 19.80 -2.31
CA ASN A 107 4.43 20.67 -1.21
C ASN A 107 3.26 21.21 -0.37
N LEU A 108 2.10 21.43 -0.97
CA LEU A 108 0.90 21.83 -0.22
C LEU A 108 0.39 20.66 0.64
N PHE A 109 0.37 19.43 0.13
CA PHE A 109 0.03 18.23 0.91
C PHE A 109 1.03 18.01 2.06
N HIS A 110 2.34 18.14 1.79
CA HIS A 110 3.37 18.06 2.83
C HIS A 110 3.13 19.07 3.95
N MET A 111 2.81 20.32 3.60
CA MET A 111 2.50 21.37 4.57
C MET A 111 1.30 20.98 5.45
N GLN A 112 0.26 20.36 4.89
CA GLN A 112 -0.95 19.97 5.63
C GLN A 112 -0.65 18.92 6.69
N PHE A 113 -0.05 17.77 6.32
CA PHE A 113 0.20 16.75 7.32
C PHE A 113 1.25 17.17 8.35
N LEU A 114 2.26 17.94 7.95
CA LEU A 114 3.27 18.44 8.88
C LEU A 114 2.67 19.45 9.88
N SER A 115 1.74 20.30 9.44
CA SER A 115 1.00 21.20 10.34
C SER A 115 0.17 20.42 11.36
N THR A 116 -0.56 19.40 10.90
CA THR A 116 -1.34 18.50 11.77
C THR A 116 -0.46 17.79 12.80
N TYR A 117 0.71 17.26 12.39
CA TYR A 117 1.64 16.63 13.32
C TYR A 117 2.22 17.61 14.36
N ARG A 118 2.49 18.87 13.97
CA ARG A 118 2.96 19.93 14.90
C ARG A 118 1.90 20.32 15.92
N GLU A 119 0.64 20.27 15.58
CA GLU A 119 -0.46 20.48 16.53
C GLU A 119 -0.58 19.32 17.53
N MET A 120 -0.34 18.08 17.10
CA MET A 120 -0.51 16.90 17.91
C MET A 120 0.73 16.55 18.76
N PHE A 121 1.92 16.87 18.25
CA PHE A 121 3.20 16.46 18.87
C PHE A 121 4.09 17.69 19.10
N PRO A 122 4.31 18.09 20.37
CA PRO A 122 5.27 19.15 20.70
C PRO A 122 6.67 18.87 20.15
N ALA A 123 7.47 19.91 19.95
CA ALA A 123 8.82 19.81 19.37
C ALA A 123 9.75 18.82 20.09
N GLY A 124 9.57 18.59 21.38
CA GLY A 124 10.33 17.61 22.17
C GLY A 124 9.71 16.20 22.20
N SER A 125 8.65 15.95 21.42
CA SER A 125 8.03 14.62 21.39
C SER A 125 8.94 13.59 20.72
N PRO A 126 9.01 12.35 21.24
CA PRO A 126 9.68 11.24 20.57
C PRO A 126 9.14 10.95 19.16
N PHE A 127 7.93 11.39 18.85
CA PHE A 127 7.33 11.28 17.50
C PHE A 127 8.27 11.76 16.39
N TRP A 128 8.98 12.86 16.61
CA TRP A 128 9.84 13.44 15.59
C TRP A 128 11.03 12.56 15.20
N SER A 129 11.59 11.82 16.18
CA SER A 129 12.65 10.85 15.91
C SER A 129 12.14 9.67 15.06
N TYR A 130 10.93 9.18 15.33
CA TYR A 130 10.31 8.15 14.48
C TYR A 130 9.98 8.68 13.09
N TYR A 131 9.44 9.88 13.00
CA TYR A 131 9.15 10.55 11.74
C TYR A 131 10.40 10.65 10.87
N GLU A 132 11.52 11.13 11.41
CA GLU A 132 12.81 11.17 10.71
C GLU A 132 13.28 9.78 10.27
N THR A 133 13.16 8.79 11.14
CA THR A 133 13.52 7.40 10.82
C THR A 133 12.72 6.88 9.63
N TYR A 134 11.41 7.07 9.61
CA TYR A 134 10.56 6.56 8.54
C TYR A 134 10.79 7.27 7.21
N ILE A 135 11.14 8.54 7.22
CA ILE A 135 11.54 9.25 6.00
C ILE A 135 12.90 8.73 5.48
N MET A 136 13.87 8.48 6.37
CA MET A 136 15.17 7.91 5.98
C MET A 136 15.01 6.50 5.42
N GLU A 137 14.17 5.66 6.04
CA GLU A 137 13.86 4.31 5.55
C GLU A 137 13.24 4.34 4.15
N TRP A 138 12.25 5.22 3.93
CA TRP A 138 11.65 5.42 2.62
C TRP A 138 12.68 5.87 1.60
N SER A 139 13.45 6.91 1.94
CA SER A 139 14.46 7.48 1.03
C SER A 139 15.50 6.44 0.63
N GLU A 140 15.99 5.63 1.58
CA GLU A 140 16.94 4.54 1.29
C GLU A 140 16.30 3.47 0.39
N ALA A 141 15.06 3.06 0.70
CA ALA A 141 14.39 1.99 -0.01
C ALA A 141 14.13 2.36 -1.47
N VAL A 142 13.55 3.54 -1.74
CA VAL A 142 13.23 3.96 -3.12
C VAL A 142 14.49 4.29 -3.94
N SER A 143 15.55 4.85 -3.30
CA SER A 143 16.79 5.20 -4.02
C SER A 143 17.63 3.99 -4.43
N ASN A 144 17.44 2.84 -3.80
CA ASN A 144 18.24 1.64 -4.02
C ASN A 144 17.44 0.47 -4.60
N GLU A 145 16.19 0.68 -4.95
CA GLU A 145 15.26 -0.37 -5.40
C GLU A 145 15.80 -1.17 -6.60
N GLN A 146 16.36 -0.48 -7.58
CA GLN A 146 16.91 -1.13 -8.78
C GLN A 146 18.29 -1.78 -8.56
N GLN A 147 18.91 -1.60 -7.38
CA GLN A 147 20.28 -2.08 -7.12
C GLN A 147 20.33 -3.48 -6.53
N SER A 148 19.23 -3.98 -5.96
CA SER A 148 19.19 -5.30 -5.32
C SER A 148 17.78 -5.91 -5.35
N ASP A 149 17.73 -7.24 -5.36
CA ASP A 149 16.48 -7.99 -5.21
C ASP A 149 16.01 -7.94 -3.75
N TYR A 150 15.18 -6.96 -3.42
CA TYR A 150 14.62 -6.76 -2.09
C TYR A 150 13.79 -7.95 -1.63
N PHE A 151 12.99 -8.51 -2.53
CA PHE A 151 12.05 -9.59 -2.19
C PHE A 151 12.74 -10.84 -1.66
N HIS A 152 13.95 -11.13 -2.13
CA HIS A 152 14.69 -12.31 -1.73
C HIS A 152 15.83 -12.07 -0.74
N HIS A 153 16.42 -10.89 -0.74
CA HIS A 153 17.59 -10.60 0.07
C HIS A 153 17.26 -9.82 1.33
N ASP A 154 16.26 -8.94 1.27
CA ASP A 154 15.84 -8.09 2.40
C ASP A 154 14.38 -7.64 2.21
N ILE A 155 13.45 -8.56 2.43
CA ILE A 155 12.01 -8.32 2.25
C ILE A 155 11.50 -7.12 3.07
N GLY A 156 12.17 -6.77 4.17
CA GLY A 156 11.84 -5.58 4.95
C GLY A 156 11.96 -4.28 4.15
N LYS A 157 12.81 -4.24 3.12
CA LYS A 157 12.95 -3.07 2.25
C LYS A 157 11.72 -2.84 1.36
N VAL A 158 10.98 -3.89 1.04
CA VAL A 158 9.68 -3.77 0.34
C VAL A 158 8.71 -2.95 1.18
N ALA A 159 8.57 -3.26 2.48
CA ALA A 159 7.71 -2.48 3.38
C ALA A 159 8.22 -1.04 3.58
N LYS A 160 9.55 -0.83 3.55
CA LYS A 160 10.16 0.48 3.77
C LYS A 160 9.84 1.49 2.68
N LYS A 161 9.48 1.06 1.48
CA LYS A 161 8.94 1.94 0.42
C LYS A 161 7.67 2.69 0.86
N ALA A 162 6.93 2.16 1.83
CA ALA A 162 5.75 2.79 2.40
C ALA A 162 5.93 3.18 3.89
N SER A 163 7.16 3.29 4.40
CA SER A 163 7.45 3.62 5.81
C SER A 163 6.70 4.83 6.36
N PRO A 164 6.46 5.92 5.61
CA PRO A 164 5.72 7.08 6.13
C PRO A 164 4.31 6.77 6.64
N VAL A 165 3.66 5.69 6.19
CA VAL A 165 2.37 5.22 6.70
C VAL A 165 2.44 4.90 8.20
N LYS A 166 3.59 4.43 8.70
CA LYS A 166 3.83 4.08 10.11
C LYS A 166 3.71 5.26 11.07
N ASN A 167 3.80 6.51 10.58
CA ASN A 167 3.60 7.69 11.40
C ASN A 167 2.24 7.69 12.13
N ALA A 168 1.20 7.18 11.50
CA ALA A 168 -0.13 7.12 12.10
C ALA A 168 -0.19 6.15 13.28
N SER A 169 0.32 4.93 13.15
CA SER A 169 0.33 3.95 14.24
C SER A 169 1.26 4.37 15.38
N THR A 170 2.46 4.84 15.06
CA THR A 170 3.41 5.37 16.07
C THR A 170 2.82 6.57 16.80
N GLY A 171 2.21 7.50 16.07
CA GLY A 171 1.53 8.66 16.65
C GLY A 171 0.40 8.25 17.60
N ALA A 172 -0.42 7.28 17.19
CA ALA A 172 -1.49 6.74 18.03
C ALA A 172 -0.97 6.13 19.34
N LEU A 173 0.11 5.33 19.26
CA LEU A 173 0.72 4.71 20.44
C LEU A 173 1.34 5.74 21.40
N LEU A 174 1.99 6.77 20.87
CA LEU A 174 2.57 7.84 21.69
C LEU A 174 1.48 8.67 22.40
N LEU A 175 0.39 9.01 21.70
CA LEU A 175 -0.72 9.75 22.28
C LEU A 175 -1.48 8.95 23.35
N SER A 176 -1.47 7.61 23.26
CA SER A 176 -2.11 6.72 24.23
C SER A 176 -1.15 6.21 25.34
N ASN A 177 0.09 6.75 25.40
CA ASN A 177 1.13 6.30 26.35
C ASN A 177 1.50 4.82 26.22
N GLN A 178 1.40 4.25 25.01
CA GLN A 178 1.70 2.86 24.71
C GLN A 178 2.96 2.70 23.84
N ALA A 179 3.96 3.55 24.03
CA ALA A 179 5.19 3.55 23.23
C ALA A 179 5.91 2.18 23.22
N HIS A 180 5.73 1.37 24.26
CA HIS A 180 6.30 0.02 24.34
C HIS A 180 5.78 -0.94 23.26
N LEU A 181 4.62 -0.66 22.65
CA LEU A 181 4.05 -1.45 21.56
C LEU A 181 4.58 -1.04 20.18
N ILE A 182 5.31 0.08 20.06
CA ILE A 182 5.78 0.56 18.75
C ILE A 182 6.54 -0.52 17.96
N PRO A 183 7.48 -1.28 18.54
CA PRO A 183 8.22 -2.27 17.76
C PRO A 183 7.33 -3.38 17.19
N VAL A 184 6.40 -3.91 17.97
CA VAL A 184 5.52 -5.01 17.53
C VAL A 184 4.47 -4.51 16.54
N VAL A 185 3.93 -3.30 16.73
CA VAL A 185 2.99 -2.69 15.77
C VAL A 185 3.68 -2.35 14.46
N THR A 186 4.90 -1.81 14.52
CA THR A 186 5.72 -1.56 13.32
C THR A 186 5.92 -2.84 12.51
N ALA A 187 6.34 -3.93 13.17
CA ALA A 187 6.49 -5.23 12.51
C ALA A 187 5.17 -5.72 11.87
N ALA A 188 4.03 -5.54 12.56
CA ALA A 188 2.73 -5.93 12.03
C ALA A 188 2.31 -5.11 10.81
N VAL A 189 2.54 -3.80 10.84
CA VAL A 189 2.29 -2.91 9.69
C VAL A 189 3.20 -3.29 8.52
N GLU A 190 4.48 -3.58 8.77
CA GLU A 190 5.42 -4.00 7.71
C GLU A 190 5.02 -5.31 7.04
N GLN A 191 4.56 -6.33 7.78
CA GLN A 191 4.01 -7.55 7.17
C GLN A 191 2.82 -7.24 6.26
N THR A 192 1.97 -6.31 6.68
CA THR A 192 0.81 -5.90 5.88
C THR A 192 1.22 -5.16 4.62
N LEU A 193 2.21 -4.27 4.70
CA LEU A 193 2.73 -3.53 3.55
C LEU A 193 3.43 -4.42 2.53
N ILE A 194 4.17 -5.46 2.99
CA ILE A 194 4.77 -6.45 2.09
C ILE A 194 3.69 -7.16 1.27
N THR A 195 2.65 -7.66 1.91
CA THR A 195 1.60 -8.39 1.20
C THR A 195 0.75 -7.47 0.32
N LEU A 196 0.57 -6.21 0.71
CA LEU A 196 -0.07 -5.20 -0.13
C LEU A 196 0.76 -4.95 -1.40
N GLN A 197 2.07 -4.76 -1.27
CA GLN A 197 2.97 -4.60 -2.43
C GLN A 197 2.97 -5.84 -3.32
N MET A 198 2.94 -7.05 -2.74
CA MET A 198 2.82 -8.28 -3.52
C MET A 198 1.55 -8.32 -4.37
N LEU A 199 0.43 -7.82 -3.84
CA LEU A 199 -0.84 -7.76 -4.56
C LEU A 199 -0.80 -6.73 -5.69
N ASP A 200 -0.23 -5.57 -5.42
CA ASP A 200 -0.01 -4.46 -6.35
C ASP A 200 0.90 -4.90 -7.51
N ASP A 201 2.07 -5.43 -7.20
CA ASP A 201 3.03 -5.96 -8.17
C ASP A 201 2.46 -7.10 -9.05
N TRP A 202 1.47 -7.85 -8.55
CA TRP A 202 0.75 -8.81 -9.38
C TRP A 202 -0.27 -8.12 -10.31
N ALA A 203 -0.88 -7.03 -9.89
CA ALA A 203 -1.81 -6.29 -10.74
C ALA A 203 -1.10 -5.57 -11.89
N ASP A 204 0.07 -4.98 -11.60
CA ASP A 204 0.74 -4.03 -12.48
C ASP A 204 2.01 -4.59 -13.16
N TRP A 205 2.26 -5.90 -13.08
CA TRP A 205 3.51 -6.51 -13.55
C TRP A 205 3.81 -6.26 -15.05
N GLU A 206 2.79 -6.07 -15.91
CA GLU A 206 3.00 -5.77 -17.34
C GLU A 206 3.57 -4.38 -17.53
N GLU A 207 3.02 -3.40 -16.82
CA GLU A 207 3.46 -2.00 -16.82
C GLU A 207 4.86 -1.85 -16.23
N ASP A 208 5.10 -2.42 -15.04
CA ASP A 208 6.40 -2.41 -14.36
C ASP A 208 7.50 -3.05 -15.23
N LEU A 209 7.18 -4.15 -15.91
CA LEU A 209 8.14 -4.82 -16.80
C LEU A 209 8.46 -3.98 -18.03
N GLU A 210 7.50 -3.24 -18.58
CA GLU A 210 7.68 -2.35 -19.73
C GLU A 210 8.52 -1.11 -19.34
N GLU A 211 8.27 -0.56 -18.16
CA GLU A 211 8.98 0.60 -17.59
C GLU A 211 10.37 0.24 -17.05
N GLY A 212 10.60 -1.04 -16.75
CA GLY A 212 11.83 -1.52 -16.12
C GLY A 212 11.86 -1.26 -14.61
N SER A 213 10.69 -1.07 -14.00
CA SER A 213 10.51 -0.91 -12.56
C SER A 213 10.70 -2.23 -11.82
N TYR A 214 11.12 -2.16 -10.54
CA TYR A 214 11.25 -3.35 -9.70
C TYR A 214 9.87 -3.90 -9.34
N ASN A 215 9.69 -5.23 -9.47
CA ASN A 215 8.43 -5.90 -9.20
C ASN A 215 8.69 -7.24 -8.49
N CYS A 216 8.07 -7.46 -7.32
CA CYS A 216 8.26 -8.66 -6.50
C CYS A 216 7.79 -9.94 -7.20
N LEU A 217 6.72 -9.88 -8.01
CA LEU A 217 6.26 -11.02 -8.79
C LEU A 217 7.32 -11.45 -9.81
N VAL A 218 7.87 -10.49 -10.55
CA VAL A 218 8.92 -10.72 -11.56
C VAL A 218 10.20 -11.21 -10.89
N ALA A 219 10.59 -10.64 -9.76
CA ALA A 219 11.73 -11.08 -8.96
C ALA A 219 11.55 -12.53 -8.47
N SER A 220 10.37 -12.86 -7.94
CA SER A 220 10.02 -14.21 -7.52
C SER A 220 10.06 -15.22 -8.67
N LEU A 221 9.57 -14.81 -9.87
CA LEU A 221 9.61 -15.62 -11.07
C LEU A 221 11.03 -15.90 -11.54
N ARG A 222 11.90 -14.86 -11.54
CA ARG A 222 13.33 -15.04 -11.91
C ARG A 222 14.00 -16.10 -11.06
N LYS A 223 13.77 -16.06 -9.76
CA LYS A 223 14.32 -17.08 -8.82
C LYS A 223 13.73 -18.47 -9.06
N HIS A 224 12.42 -18.55 -9.27
CA HIS A 224 11.75 -19.83 -9.56
C HIS A 224 12.33 -20.50 -10.81
N LEU A 225 12.56 -19.73 -11.86
CA LEU A 225 13.14 -20.22 -13.12
C LEU A 225 14.67 -20.31 -13.10
N GLN A 226 15.33 -19.98 -12.00
CA GLN A 226 16.78 -19.96 -11.83
C GLN A 226 17.50 -19.14 -12.91
N LEU A 227 16.90 -18.01 -13.31
CA LEU A 227 17.48 -17.13 -14.32
C LEU A 227 18.71 -16.39 -13.76
N SER A 228 19.73 -16.21 -14.61
CA SER A 228 20.87 -15.35 -14.26
C SER A 228 20.44 -13.88 -14.18
N THR A 229 21.24 -13.05 -13.50
CA THR A 229 21.01 -11.61 -13.37
C THR A 229 20.91 -10.91 -14.73
N ASP A 230 21.64 -11.39 -15.73
CA ASP A 230 21.68 -10.80 -17.08
C ASP A 230 20.56 -11.29 -18.01
N SER A 231 19.75 -12.28 -17.55
CA SER A 231 18.64 -12.79 -18.36
C SER A 231 17.49 -11.79 -18.36
N THR A 232 16.93 -11.50 -19.53
CA THR A 232 15.70 -10.71 -19.65
C THR A 232 14.48 -11.58 -19.39
N VAL A 233 13.51 -11.07 -18.66
CA VAL A 233 12.17 -11.67 -18.52
C VAL A 233 11.27 -11.02 -19.56
N SER A 234 10.64 -11.83 -20.42
CA SER A 234 9.68 -11.30 -21.38
C SER A 234 8.24 -11.38 -20.86
N PRO A 235 7.32 -10.53 -21.34
CA PRO A 235 5.90 -10.62 -20.97
C PRO A 235 5.30 -12.00 -21.27
N GLU A 236 5.70 -12.66 -22.37
CA GLU A 236 5.23 -14.00 -22.73
C GLU A 236 5.69 -15.05 -21.72
N MET A 237 6.91 -14.91 -21.19
CA MET A 237 7.42 -15.80 -20.14
C MET A 237 6.60 -15.66 -18.86
N VAL A 238 6.31 -14.43 -18.42
CA VAL A 238 5.46 -14.18 -17.25
C VAL A 238 4.06 -14.75 -17.47
N LYS A 239 3.42 -14.44 -18.62
CA LYS A 239 2.11 -14.99 -18.98
C LYS A 239 2.09 -16.51 -18.97
N GLN A 240 3.09 -17.15 -19.52
CA GLN A 240 3.19 -18.61 -19.53
C GLN A 240 3.25 -19.18 -18.10
N GLN A 241 4.03 -18.57 -17.22
CA GLN A 241 4.15 -19.04 -15.85
C GLN A 241 2.88 -18.80 -15.03
N LEU A 242 2.25 -17.64 -15.19
CA LEU A 242 0.99 -17.30 -14.50
C LEU A 242 -0.18 -18.18 -14.99
N TYR A 243 -0.37 -18.29 -16.33
CA TYR A 243 -1.58 -18.88 -16.89
C TYR A 243 -1.46 -20.38 -17.20
N VAL A 244 -0.23 -20.93 -17.29
CA VAL A 244 -0.01 -22.35 -17.63
C VAL A 244 0.62 -23.15 -16.50
N HIS A 245 1.56 -22.56 -15.75
CA HIS A 245 2.39 -23.28 -14.78
C HIS A 245 2.05 -23.00 -13.30
N ASP A 246 0.87 -22.41 -13.02
CA ASP A 246 0.37 -22.18 -11.66
C ASP A 246 1.32 -21.35 -10.76
N PHE A 247 2.16 -20.51 -11.35
CA PHE A 247 3.15 -19.75 -10.60
C PHE A 247 2.51 -18.83 -9.54
N LEU A 248 1.30 -18.31 -9.81
CA LEU A 248 0.59 -17.46 -8.83
C LEU A 248 0.24 -18.19 -7.53
N ASP A 249 0.13 -19.53 -7.55
CA ASP A 249 -0.01 -20.31 -6.32
C ASP A 249 1.24 -20.21 -5.43
N LEU A 250 2.42 -20.39 -6.05
CA LEU A 250 3.68 -20.29 -5.33
C LEU A 250 3.87 -18.89 -4.73
N TYR A 251 3.52 -17.88 -5.49
CA TYR A 251 3.53 -16.49 -5.02
C TYR A 251 2.55 -16.26 -3.87
N GLY A 252 1.33 -16.81 -3.96
CA GLY A 252 0.33 -16.78 -2.91
C GLY A 252 0.76 -17.51 -1.62
N GLN A 253 1.57 -18.60 -1.72
CA GLN A 253 2.12 -19.24 -0.53
C GLN A 253 3.07 -18.33 0.26
N ILE A 254 3.79 -17.44 -0.41
CA ILE A 254 4.64 -16.44 0.27
C ILE A 254 3.74 -15.45 1.06
N ALA A 255 2.63 -15.00 0.48
CA ALA A 255 1.68 -14.14 1.18
C ALA A 255 1.06 -14.84 2.42
N ILE A 256 0.79 -16.15 2.35
CA ILE A 256 0.34 -16.94 3.51
C ILE A 256 1.41 -16.93 4.62
N ILE A 257 2.68 -17.11 4.27
CA ILE A 257 3.78 -17.08 5.25
C ILE A 257 3.83 -15.71 5.95
N HIS A 258 3.65 -14.60 5.25
CA HIS A 258 3.57 -13.27 5.85
C HIS A 258 2.36 -13.12 6.77
N HIS A 259 1.21 -13.73 6.43
CA HIS A 259 0.06 -13.77 7.31
C HIS A 259 0.33 -14.56 8.60
N GLU A 260 0.96 -15.71 8.50
CA GLU A 260 1.38 -16.51 9.66
C GLU A 260 2.38 -15.77 10.55
N GLN A 261 3.32 -15.02 9.96
CA GLN A 261 4.25 -14.16 10.69
C GLN A 261 3.51 -13.03 11.43
N LEU A 262 2.54 -12.39 10.78
CA LEU A 262 1.68 -11.38 11.40
C LEU A 262 0.93 -11.96 12.61
N LEU A 263 0.30 -13.13 12.47
CA LEU A 263 -0.39 -13.82 13.56
C LEU A 263 0.59 -14.19 14.70
N GLY A 264 1.81 -14.57 14.36
CA GLY A 264 2.89 -14.91 15.30
C GLY A 264 3.31 -13.75 16.20
N LEU A 265 3.04 -12.50 15.83
CA LEU A 265 3.30 -11.31 16.66
C LEU A 265 2.34 -11.20 17.85
N GLN A 266 1.25 -11.96 17.87
CA GLN A 266 0.26 -12.03 18.96
C GLN A 266 -0.31 -10.65 19.35
N ILE A 267 -0.48 -9.74 18.37
CA ILE A 267 -1.05 -8.42 18.57
C ILE A 267 -2.57 -8.45 18.36
N SER A 268 -3.31 -7.75 19.22
CA SER A 268 -4.79 -7.73 19.17
C SER A 268 -5.34 -6.67 18.20
N MET A 269 -4.77 -6.55 17.00
CA MET A 269 -5.23 -5.63 15.95
C MET A 269 -6.13 -6.38 14.94
N THR A 270 -7.30 -6.80 15.40
CA THR A 270 -8.21 -7.68 14.65
C THR A 270 -8.58 -7.15 13.27
N GLN A 271 -8.83 -5.85 13.16
CA GLN A 271 -9.24 -5.25 11.88
C GLN A 271 -8.10 -5.24 10.85
N MET A 272 -6.86 -4.95 11.29
CA MET A 272 -5.68 -5.00 10.42
C MET A 272 -5.37 -6.45 10.01
N ILE A 273 -5.49 -7.41 10.92
CA ILE A 273 -5.32 -8.83 10.61
C ILE A 273 -6.35 -9.27 9.56
N ASN A 274 -7.61 -8.90 9.71
CA ASN A 274 -8.66 -9.20 8.73
C ASN A 274 -8.43 -8.50 7.37
N PHE A 275 -7.86 -7.31 7.39
CA PHE A 275 -7.44 -6.64 6.15
C PHE A 275 -6.32 -7.43 5.46
N HIS A 276 -5.28 -7.81 6.20
CA HIS A 276 -4.19 -8.61 5.66
C HIS A 276 -4.69 -9.96 5.10
N ASP A 277 -5.59 -10.64 5.82
CA ASP A 277 -6.23 -11.87 5.34
C ASP A 277 -6.93 -11.65 4.00
N SER A 278 -7.64 -10.52 3.84
CA SER A 278 -8.28 -10.18 2.56
C SER A 278 -7.29 -9.93 1.41
N LEU A 279 -6.08 -9.46 1.68
CA LEU A 279 -5.02 -9.32 0.66
C LEU A 279 -4.54 -10.71 0.19
N VAL A 280 -4.29 -11.61 1.14
CA VAL A 280 -3.92 -13.02 0.85
C VAL A 280 -5.02 -13.71 0.05
N GLU A 281 -6.27 -13.60 0.49
CA GLU A 281 -7.43 -14.17 -0.21
C GLU A 281 -7.54 -13.64 -1.65
N ASN A 282 -7.23 -12.37 -1.91
CA ASN A 282 -7.26 -11.81 -3.26
C ASN A 282 -6.25 -12.47 -4.19
N ILE A 283 -5.01 -12.68 -3.74
CA ILE A 283 -3.98 -13.38 -4.54
C ILE A 283 -4.40 -14.82 -4.81
N LEU A 284 -4.87 -15.55 -3.78
CA LEU A 284 -5.30 -16.94 -3.92
C LEU A 284 -6.53 -17.10 -4.80
N ARG A 285 -7.48 -16.16 -4.72
CA ARG A 285 -8.66 -16.14 -5.58
C ARG A 285 -8.27 -15.94 -7.04
N GLY A 286 -7.37 -15.00 -7.35
CA GLY A 286 -6.86 -14.82 -8.70
C GLY A 286 -6.21 -16.08 -9.26
N SER A 287 -5.40 -16.78 -8.46
CA SER A 287 -4.84 -18.07 -8.87
C SER A 287 -5.93 -19.10 -9.20
N ASN A 288 -6.96 -19.22 -8.35
CA ASN A 288 -8.06 -20.15 -8.58
C ASN A 288 -8.89 -19.78 -9.83
N GLU A 289 -9.11 -18.49 -10.10
CA GLU A 289 -9.80 -18.01 -11.30
C GLU A 289 -9.03 -18.36 -12.57
N ILE A 290 -7.70 -18.21 -12.57
CA ILE A 290 -6.84 -18.63 -13.68
C ILE A 290 -6.97 -20.13 -13.93
N LYS A 291 -6.86 -20.96 -12.87
CA LYS A 291 -7.00 -22.42 -12.99
C LYS A 291 -8.36 -22.85 -13.53
N ASN A 292 -9.44 -22.22 -13.06
CA ASN A 292 -10.79 -22.52 -13.51
C ASN A 292 -10.96 -22.12 -15.00
N SER A 293 -10.48 -20.94 -15.39
CA SER A 293 -10.51 -20.49 -16.79
C SER A 293 -9.76 -21.47 -17.72
N ARG A 294 -8.57 -21.94 -17.28
CA ARG A 294 -7.79 -22.95 -18.01
C ARG A 294 -8.54 -24.30 -18.16
N LYS A 295 -9.18 -24.77 -17.07
CA LYS A 295 -9.99 -26.00 -17.11
C LYS A 295 -11.17 -25.86 -18.10
N MET A 296 -11.86 -24.73 -18.08
CA MET A 296 -12.99 -24.46 -19.00
C MET A 296 -12.53 -24.43 -20.46
N LEU A 297 -11.37 -23.83 -20.74
CA LEU A 297 -10.78 -23.83 -22.10
C LEU A 297 -10.41 -25.25 -22.55
N ALA A 298 -9.82 -26.06 -21.69
CA ALA A 298 -9.45 -27.45 -21.98
C ALA A 298 -10.67 -28.36 -22.24
N GLN A 299 -11.83 -28.06 -21.66
CA GLN A 299 -13.08 -28.81 -21.83
C GLN A 299 -13.89 -28.43 -23.09
N GLY A 300 -13.35 -27.62 -23.99
CA GLY A 300 -13.95 -27.35 -25.29
C GLY A 300 -14.38 -25.93 -25.60
N GLY A 301 -13.84 -24.94 -24.92
CA GLY A 301 -13.90 -23.50 -25.26
C GLY A 301 -15.27 -22.84 -25.34
N LEU A 302 -16.30 -23.52 -25.81
CA LEU A 302 -17.67 -22.98 -25.98
C LEU A 302 -18.27 -22.53 -24.63
N ASN A 303 -18.09 -23.34 -23.57
CA ASN A 303 -18.57 -23.00 -22.24
C ASN A 303 -17.85 -21.79 -21.64
N TYR A 304 -16.58 -21.57 -22.00
CA TYR A 304 -15.82 -20.39 -21.62
C TYR A 304 -16.38 -19.11 -22.25
N PHE A 305 -16.69 -19.15 -23.56
CA PHE A 305 -17.30 -18.00 -24.25
C PHE A 305 -18.70 -17.69 -23.72
N LEU A 306 -19.51 -18.69 -23.46
CA LEU A 306 -20.87 -18.51 -22.92
C LEU A 306 -20.87 -17.93 -21.49
N SER A 307 -19.89 -18.27 -20.63
CA SER A 307 -19.78 -17.74 -19.27
C SER A 307 -19.33 -16.28 -19.20
N LYS A 308 -18.74 -15.72 -20.29
CA LYS A 308 -18.35 -14.32 -20.38
C LYS A 308 -19.40 -13.42 -21.08
N SER A 309 -20.46 -14.02 -21.62
CA SER A 309 -21.52 -13.33 -22.36
C SER A 309 -22.80 -13.13 -21.49
N SER A 310 -22.77 -13.53 -20.25
CA SER A 310 -23.78 -13.33 -19.22
C SER A 310 -23.28 -12.42 -18.12
#